data_88479d0538567d48a34915e82f1cfe69
#
_entry.id   88479d0538567d48a34915e82f1cfe69
#
_cell.length_a   1.000
_cell.length_b   1.000
_cell.length_c   1.000
_cell.angle_alpha   90.00
_cell.angle_beta   90.00
_cell.angle_gamma   90.00
#
_symmetry.space_group_name_H-M   'P 1'
#
loop_
_entity.id
_entity.type
_entity.pdbx_description
1 polymer ?
#
loop_
_entity_poly.entity_id
_entity_poly.type
_entity_poly.pdbx_seq_one_letter_code
_entity_poly.pdbx_strand_id
1 'polypeptide(L)'
;MVFPTDENVIIGLNRADDAGVYQISNDLALIQTVDFFTPIVDDPYWFGQIAAANALSDVYAMGGTPKTAINIVAFPAKEMDLTILRQIIQGGIDKLKEAGVVLIGGHSIEDKEIKYGLSVTGMIHPARVLAKKNLRPGHRLVLTKPLGTGIVNTAIKAAMAS
;
A
#
# COMPACT_ATOMS: atom_id res chain seq x y z
N MET A 1 -9.03 4.25 -24.83
CA MET A 1 -9.94 3.69 -23.81
C MET A 1 -10.70 4.85 -23.21
N VAL A 2 -12.04 4.82 -23.18
CA VAL A 2 -12.87 5.84 -22.55
C VAL A 2 -13.20 5.33 -21.14
N PHE A 3 -12.79 6.06 -20.11
CA PHE A 3 -13.11 5.70 -18.74
C PHE A 3 -14.47 6.31 -18.34
N PRO A 4 -15.29 5.58 -17.57
CA PRO A 4 -16.48 6.18 -16.98
C PRO A 4 -16.11 7.43 -16.19
N THR A 5 -16.85 8.51 -16.38
CA THR A 5 -16.69 9.74 -15.62
C THR A 5 -17.77 9.82 -14.57
N ASP A 6 -17.39 10.15 -13.33
CA ASP A 6 -18.28 10.45 -12.22
C ASP A 6 -17.78 11.76 -11.59
N GLU A 7 -18.68 12.69 -11.33
CA GLU A 7 -18.35 14.01 -10.77
C GLU A 7 -17.71 13.94 -9.39
N ASN A 8 -17.98 12.84 -8.66
CA ASN A 8 -17.42 12.61 -7.33
C ASN A 8 -15.98 12.06 -7.36
N VAL A 9 -15.44 11.71 -8.54
CA VAL A 9 -14.05 11.26 -8.66
C VAL A 9 -13.09 12.46 -8.59
N ILE A 10 -12.44 12.64 -7.45
CA ILE A 10 -11.43 13.72 -7.26
C ILE A 10 -10.11 13.35 -7.91
N ILE A 11 -9.64 12.11 -7.68
CA ILE A 11 -8.45 11.50 -8.29
C ILE A 11 -8.85 10.13 -8.85
N GLY A 12 -8.62 9.92 -10.12
CA GLY A 12 -8.96 8.68 -10.83
C GLY A 12 -7.93 8.33 -11.89
N LEU A 13 -8.27 7.40 -12.76
CA LEU A 13 -7.38 6.80 -13.77
C LEU A 13 -6.80 7.81 -14.79
N ASN A 14 -7.40 8.97 -14.94
CA ASN A 14 -6.89 10.04 -15.79
C ASN A 14 -5.71 10.81 -15.17
N ARG A 15 -5.33 10.49 -13.95
CA ARG A 15 -4.23 11.12 -13.20
C ARG A 15 -3.41 10.03 -12.53
N ALA A 16 -2.13 9.97 -12.85
CA ALA A 16 -1.19 9.06 -12.21
C ALA A 16 -0.80 9.60 -10.82
N ASP A 17 -1.63 9.32 -9.83
CA ASP A 17 -1.38 9.63 -8.42
C ASP A 17 -1.24 8.35 -7.58
N ASP A 18 -0.96 8.46 -6.28
CA ASP A 18 -0.64 7.29 -5.44
C ASP A 18 -1.89 6.46 -5.14
N ALA A 19 -3.07 7.10 -5.00
CA ALA A 19 -4.33 6.41 -4.76
C ALA A 19 -5.50 7.07 -5.49
N GLY A 20 -6.60 6.31 -5.67
CA GLY A 20 -7.88 6.84 -6.09
C GLY A 20 -8.59 7.59 -4.96
N VAL A 21 -9.26 8.70 -5.27
CA VAL A 21 -10.02 9.49 -4.29
C VAL A 21 -11.43 9.75 -4.81
N TYR A 22 -12.42 9.33 -4.02
CA TYR A 22 -13.84 9.47 -4.33
C TYR A 22 -14.57 10.25 -3.24
N GLN A 23 -15.29 11.29 -3.61
CA GLN A 23 -16.06 12.12 -2.70
C GLN A 23 -17.37 11.44 -2.32
N ILE A 24 -17.63 11.34 -1.01
CA ILE A 24 -18.86 10.76 -0.45
C ILE A 24 -19.84 11.88 -0.06
N SER A 25 -19.31 12.96 0.50
CA SER A 25 -20.10 14.14 0.91
C SER A 25 -19.26 15.40 0.78
N ASN A 26 -19.78 16.55 1.15
CA ASN A 26 -19.06 17.84 1.09
C ASN A 26 -17.81 17.88 1.98
N ASP A 27 -17.76 17.06 3.02
CA ASP A 27 -16.71 17.04 4.05
C ASP A 27 -15.94 15.71 4.13
N LEU A 28 -16.36 14.69 3.35
CA LEU A 28 -15.76 13.35 3.37
C LEU A 28 -15.46 12.83 1.97
N ALA A 29 -14.24 12.37 1.78
CA ALA A 29 -13.82 11.55 0.64
C ALA A 29 -13.12 10.28 1.13
N LEU A 30 -13.27 9.20 0.36
CA LEU A 30 -12.54 7.95 0.52
C LEU A 30 -11.26 8.00 -0.32
N ILE A 31 -10.19 7.46 0.25
CA ILE A 31 -8.96 7.12 -0.46
C ILE A 31 -8.91 5.60 -0.56
N GLN A 32 -8.70 5.10 -1.77
CA GLN A 32 -8.62 3.66 -2.05
C GLN A 32 -7.31 3.35 -2.74
N THR A 33 -6.58 2.39 -2.19
CA THR A 33 -5.38 1.83 -2.80
C THR A 33 -5.34 0.32 -2.69
N VAL A 34 -4.52 -0.31 -3.52
CA VAL A 34 -4.19 -1.73 -3.46
C VAL A 34 -2.75 -1.93 -3.89
N ASP A 35 -1.97 -2.51 -3.00
CA ASP A 35 -0.58 -2.89 -3.26
C ASP A 35 -0.30 -4.30 -2.76
N PHE A 36 0.29 -5.12 -3.61
CA PHE A 36 0.80 -6.44 -3.26
C PHE A 36 1.98 -6.81 -4.17
N PHE A 37 2.93 -7.55 -3.64
CA PHE A 37 4.14 -7.94 -4.36
C PHE A 37 4.74 -9.24 -3.82
N THR A 38 5.74 -9.76 -4.53
CA THR A 38 6.50 -10.95 -4.12
C THR A 38 7.49 -10.61 -3.02
N PRO A 39 7.96 -11.58 -2.20
CA PRO A 39 8.91 -11.33 -1.13
C PRO A 39 10.16 -10.58 -1.61
N ILE A 40 10.51 -9.52 -0.90
CA ILE A 40 11.71 -8.70 -1.13
C ILE A 40 12.78 -8.91 -0.06
N VAL A 41 12.43 -9.63 1.00
CA VAL A 41 13.32 -10.08 2.08
C VAL A 41 13.01 -11.55 2.40
N ASP A 42 13.96 -12.27 3.01
CA ASP A 42 13.82 -13.72 3.28
C ASP A 42 12.99 -13.98 4.54
N ASP A 43 12.98 -13.06 5.51
CA ASP A 43 12.20 -13.21 6.73
C ASP A 43 10.70 -12.92 6.47
N PRO A 44 9.81 -13.91 6.69
CA PRO A 44 8.39 -13.78 6.40
C PRO A 44 7.69 -12.69 7.22
N TYR A 45 8.07 -12.54 8.50
CA TYR A 45 7.46 -11.53 9.36
C TYR A 45 7.80 -10.11 8.89
N TRP A 46 9.08 -9.86 8.56
CA TRP A 46 9.51 -8.58 8.01
C TRP A 46 8.91 -8.31 6.63
N PHE A 47 8.76 -9.33 5.78
CA PHE A 47 8.05 -9.17 4.51
C PHE A 47 6.61 -8.68 4.74
N GLY A 48 5.90 -9.26 5.71
CA GLY A 48 4.55 -8.82 6.08
C GLY A 48 4.50 -7.37 6.54
N GLN A 49 5.45 -6.94 7.38
CA GLN A 49 5.53 -5.55 7.84
C GLN A 49 5.80 -4.57 6.70
N ILE A 50 6.73 -4.90 5.81
CA ILE A 50 7.08 -4.05 4.67
C ILE A 50 5.89 -3.92 3.72
N ALA A 51 5.19 -5.01 3.42
CA ALA A 51 4.03 -5.00 2.55
C ALA A 51 2.90 -4.10 3.10
N ALA A 52 2.63 -4.20 4.40
CA ALA A 52 1.63 -3.34 5.04
C ALA A 52 2.07 -1.87 5.07
N ALA A 53 3.34 -1.58 5.38
CA ALA A 53 3.86 -0.21 5.36
C ALA A 53 3.77 0.42 3.96
N ASN A 54 4.07 -0.37 2.91
CA ASN A 54 3.99 0.06 1.52
C ASN A 54 2.55 0.42 1.14
N ALA A 55 1.58 -0.47 1.39
CA ALA A 55 0.17 -0.20 1.06
C ALA A 55 -0.43 0.98 1.85
N LEU A 56 0.02 1.21 3.09
CA LEU A 56 -0.40 2.35 3.90
C LEU A 56 0.16 3.68 3.36
N SER A 57 1.34 3.65 2.74
CA SER A 57 2.05 4.85 2.30
C SER A 57 1.27 5.67 1.29
N ASP A 58 0.50 5.03 0.42
CA ASP A 58 -0.32 5.71 -0.59
C ASP A 58 -1.40 6.59 0.03
N VAL A 59 -2.05 6.10 1.09
CA VAL A 59 -3.05 6.88 1.82
C VAL A 59 -2.42 8.10 2.47
N TYR A 60 -1.23 7.94 3.07
CA TYR A 60 -0.50 9.05 3.67
C TYR A 60 -0.01 10.05 2.61
N ALA A 61 0.45 9.56 1.45
CA ALA A 61 0.88 10.41 0.34
C ALA A 61 -0.24 11.32 -0.17
N MET A 62 -1.50 10.82 -0.15
CA MET A 62 -2.68 11.62 -0.47
C MET A 62 -3.13 12.57 0.65
N GLY A 63 -2.42 12.58 1.80
CA GLY A 63 -2.74 13.41 2.97
C GLY A 63 -3.85 12.83 3.85
N GLY A 64 -4.27 11.60 3.61
CA GLY A 64 -5.38 10.94 4.30
C GLY A 64 -4.97 10.21 5.56
N THR A 65 -5.99 9.72 6.26
CA THR A 65 -5.86 8.85 7.42
C THR A 65 -6.37 7.46 7.08
N PRO A 66 -5.54 6.42 7.02
CA PRO A 66 -5.99 5.05 6.79
C PRO A 66 -6.91 4.60 7.94
N LYS A 67 -7.95 3.81 7.63
CA LYS A 67 -8.95 3.36 8.60
C LYS A 67 -9.09 1.85 8.63
N THR A 68 -9.24 1.24 7.46
CA THR A 68 -9.40 -0.21 7.34
C THR A 68 -8.51 -0.78 6.26
N ALA A 69 -8.19 -2.05 6.40
CA ALA A 69 -7.47 -2.81 5.40
C ALA A 69 -8.09 -4.20 5.18
N ILE A 70 -7.89 -4.76 4.01
CA ILE A 70 -8.16 -6.16 3.69
C ILE A 70 -6.93 -6.80 3.09
N ASN A 71 -6.62 -8.04 3.51
CA ASN A 71 -5.48 -8.80 3.02
C ASN A 71 -5.70 -9.30 1.59
N ILE A 72 -4.63 -9.27 0.79
CA ILE A 72 -4.53 -9.96 -0.50
C ILE A 72 -3.37 -10.94 -0.39
N VAL A 73 -3.67 -12.22 -0.55
CA VAL A 73 -2.73 -13.32 -0.34
C VAL A 73 -2.73 -14.26 -1.53
N ALA A 74 -1.56 -14.54 -2.08
CA ALA A 74 -1.30 -15.67 -2.94
C ALA A 74 -0.22 -16.54 -2.28
N PHE A 75 -0.49 -17.82 -2.05
CA PHE A 75 0.42 -18.69 -1.29
C PHE A 75 0.38 -20.14 -1.79
N PRO A 76 1.54 -20.83 -1.96
CA PRO A 76 1.61 -22.21 -2.42
C PRO A 76 1.37 -23.18 -1.24
N ALA A 77 0.12 -23.27 -0.76
CA ALA A 77 -0.26 -23.98 0.45
C ALA A 77 -0.01 -25.49 0.42
N LYS A 78 0.16 -26.08 -0.79
CA LYS A 78 0.51 -27.50 -0.96
C LYS A 78 2.01 -27.78 -0.92
N GLU A 79 2.83 -26.75 -1.14
CA GLU A 79 4.28 -26.87 -1.31
C GLU A 79 5.06 -26.26 -0.14
N MET A 80 4.44 -25.33 0.60
CA MET A 80 5.09 -24.58 1.68
C MET A 80 4.33 -24.69 3.00
N ASP A 81 5.08 -24.62 4.10
CA ASP A 81 4.50 -24.65 5.45
C ASP A 81 3.65 -23.38 5.72
N LEU A 82 2.43 -23.60 6.19
CA LEU A 82 1.51 -22.51 6.56
C LEU A 82 2.02 -21.63 7.71
N THR A 83 3.05 -22.06 8.45
CA THR A 83 3.70 -21.22 9.47
C THR A 83 4.34 -19.98 8.84
N ILE A 84 4.87 -20.10 7.62
CA ILE A 84 5.40 -18.98 6.84
C ILE A 84 4.30 -17.95 6.56
N LEU A 85 3.14 -18.41 6.07
CA LEU A 85 1.99 -17.54 5.83
C LEU A 85 1.52 -16.85 7.11
N ARG A 86 1.48 -17.57 8.23
CA ARG A 86 1.13 -16.99 9.54
C ARG A 86 2.07 -15.86 9.94
N GLN A 87 3.37 -16.02 9.74
CA GLN A 87 4.37 -14.98 10.04
C GLN A 87 4.20 -13.76 9.15
N ILE A 88 3.94 -13.95 7.84
CA ILE A 88 3.66 -12.85 6.92
C ILE A 88 2.44 -12.05 7.39
N ILE A 89 1.32 -12.74 7.64
CA ILE A 89 0.08 -12.09 8.08
C ILE A 89 0.27 -11.41 9.44
N GLN A 90 0.99 -12.04 10.37
CA GLN A 90 1.28 -11.44 11.68
C GLN A 90 2.09 -10.15 11.54
N GLY A 91 3.12 -10.12 10.70
CA GLY A 91 3.88 -8.92 10.40
C GLY A 91 2.99 -7.78 9.86
N GLY A 92 2.09 -8.12 8.92
CA GLY A 92 1.11 -7.17 8.39
C GLY A 92 0.16 -6.63 9.46
N ILE A 93 -0.38 -7.51 10.31
CA ILE A 93 -1.28 -7.12 11.41
C ILE A 93 -0.58 -6.18 12.40
N ASP A 94 0.66 -6.48 12.78
CA ASP A 94 1.41 -5.66 13.75
C ASP A 94 1.68 -4.26 13.18
N LYS A 95 1.99 -4.15 11.88
CA LYS A 95 2.17 -2.86 11.21
C LYS A 95 0.85 -2.07 11.09
N LEU A 96 -0.26 -2.74 10.78
CA LEU A 96 -1.59 -2.11 10.78
C LEU A 96 -1.97 -1.59 12.17
N LYS A 97 -1.67 -2.36 13.20
CA LYS A 97 -1.92 -1.99 14.61
C LYS A 97 -1.12 -0.76 15.02
N GLU A 98 0.16 -0.68 14.65
CA GLU A 98 1.00 0.50 14.82
C GLU A 98 0.40 1.74 14.17
N ALA A 99 -0.19 1.59 12.98
CA ALA A 99 -0.86 2.66 12.23
C ALA A 99 -2.28 2.98 12.71
N GLY A 100 -2.82 2.25 13.69
CA GLY A 100 -4.20 2.40 14.14
C GLY A 100 -5.27 1.98 13.11
N VAL A 101 -4.91 1.03 12.23
CA VAL A 101 -5.76 0.54 11.14
C VAL A 101 -6.32 -0.83 11.48
N VAL A 102 -7.61 -1.04 11.21
CA VAL A 102 -8.29 -2.31 11.49
C VAL A 102 -8.27 -3.20 10.26
N LEU A 103 -7.75 -4.43 10.41
CA LEU A 103 -7.90 -5.47 9.40
C LEU A 103 -9.33 -6.03 9.47
N ILE A 104 -10.10 -5.88 8.41
CA ILE A 104 -11.53 -6.26 8.39
C ILE A 104 -11.84 -7.46 7.52
N GLY A 105 -10.85 -8.04 6.85
CA GLY A 105 -11.04 -9.20 6.01
C GLY A 105 -9.88 -9.42 5.04
N GLY A 106 -10.16 -10.17 3.99
CA GLY A 106 -9.18 -10.43 2.93
C GLY A 106 -9.61 -11.55 1.99
N HIS A 107 -8.76 -11.81 1.02
CA HIS A 107 -8.91 -12.89 0.06
C HIS A 107 -7.57 -13.62 -0.10
N SER A 108 -7.62 -14.95 -0.15
CA SER A 108 -6.45 -15.79 -0.40
C SER A 108 -6.71 -16.72 -1.58
N ILE A 109 -5.69 -16.90 -2.40
CA ILE A 109 -5.68 -17.86 -3.50
C ILE A 109 -4.45 -18.78 -3.38
N GLU A 110 -4.56 -19.99 -3.94
CA GLU A 110 -3.40 -20.84 -4.15
C GLU A 110 -2.66 -20.36 -5.41
N ASP A 111 -1.36 -20.12 -5.29
CA ASP A 111 -0.48 -19.73 -6.40
C ASP A 111 0.90 -20.32 -6.12
N LYS A 112 1.67 -20.59 -7.18
CA LYS A 112 3.05 -21.10 -7.07
C LYS A 112 4.01 -20.08 -6.46
N GLU A 113 3.66 -18.82 -6.49
CA GLU A 113 4.50 -17.70 -6.06
C GLU A 113 3.83 -16.94 -4.92
N ILE A 114 4.56 -16.74 -3.81
CA ILE A 114 4.05 -15.95 -2.70
C ILE A 114 3.85 -14.50 -3.16
N LYS A 115 2.65 -13.98 -2.91
CA LYS A 115 2.34 -12.54 -3.02
C LYS A 115 1.53 -12.13 -1.80
N TYR A 116 1.89 -11.02 -1.22
CA TYR A 116 1.17 -10.46 -0.08
C TYR A 116 1.08 -8.95 -0.19
N GLY A 117 -0.02 -8.44 0.25
CA GLY A 117 -0.27 -7.02 0.36
C GLY A 117 -1.66 -6.72 0.86
N LEU A 118 -2.08 -5.49 0.70
CA LEU A 118 -3.32 -4.97 1.26
C LEU A 118 -4.05 -4.08 0.26
N SER A 119 -5.37 -4.11 0.28
CA SER A 119 -6.17 -2.97 -0.12
C SER A 119 -6.49 -2.15 1.12
N VAL A 120 -6.20 -0.85 1.07
CA VAL A 120 -6.39 0.07 2.19
C VAL A 120 -7.42 1.12 1.85
N THR A 121 -8.34 1.35 2.79
CA THR A 121 -9.31 2.44 2.73
C THR A 121 -8.91 3.51 3.73
N GLY A 122 -8.70 4.72 3.22
CA GLY A 122 -8.46 5.93 4.02
C GLY A 122 -9.59 6.93 3.90
N MET A 123 -9.56 7.94 4.76
CA MET A 123 -10.52 9.05 4.78
C MET A 123 -9.80 10.39 4.78
N ILE A 124 -10.41 11.37 4.10
CA ILE A 124 -9.89 12.74 4.02
C ILE A 124 -11.04 13.72 3.76
N HIS A 125 -10.86 14.96 4.16
CA HIS A 125 -11.72 16.04 3.71
C HIS A 125 -11.38 16.39 2.23
N PRO A 126 -12.34 16.50 1.31
CA PRO A 126 -12.10 16.72 -0.13
C PRO A 126 -11.13 17.86 -0.43
N ALA A 127 -11.26 18.98 0.29
CA ALA A 127 -10.41 20.16 0.11
C ALA A 127 -8.96 19.98 0.61
N ARG A 128 -8.64 18.88 1.30
CA ARG A 128 -7.30 18.61 1.86
C ARG A 128 -6.52 17.57 1.07
N VAL A 129 -7.07 17.06 -0.03
CA VAL A 129 -6.41 16.04 -0.85
C VAL A 129 -5.09 16.58 -1.40
N LEU A 130 -4.01 15.90 -1.07
CA LEU A 130 -2.70 16.15 -1.66
C LEU A 130 -2.61 15.43 -3.00
N ALA A 131 -2.25 16.15 -4.04
CA ALA A 131 -2.11 15.60 -5.38
C ALA A 131 -0.85 16.14 -6.05
N LYS A 132 -0.17 15.31 -6.83
CA LYS A 132 1.08 15.65 -7.55
C LYS A 132 0.92 16.90 -8.43
N LYS A 133 -0.26 17.12 -9.00
CA LYS A 133 -0.60 18.30 -9.81
C LYS A 133 -0.49 19.65 -9.08
N ASN A 134 -0.47 19.64 -7.75
CA ASN A 134 -0.46 20.87 -6.96
C ASN A 134 0.95 21.48 -6.79
N LEU A 135 1.98 20.82 -7.32
CA LEU A 135 3.34 21.36 -7.35
C LEU A 135 3.43 22.59 -8.23
N ARG A 136 4.13 23.62 -7.75
CA ARG A 136 4.34 24.90 -8.44
C ARG A 136 5.81 25.32 -8.38
N PRO A 137 6.31 26.11 -9.33
CA PRO A 137 7.62 26.74 -9.23
C PRO A 137 7.75 27.51 -7.90
N GLY A 138 8.88 27.33 -7.22
CA GLY A 138 9.14 27.92 -5.90
C GLY A 138 8.81 27.00 -4.71
N HIS A 139 8.12 25.87 -4.91
CA HIS A 139 7.98 24.85 -3.86
C HIS A 139 9.32 24.19 -3.57
N ARG A 140 9.54 23.85 -2.30
CA ARG A 140 10.71 23.08 -1.86
C ARG A 140 10.35 21.62 -1.79
N LEU A 141 11.19 20.76 -2.38
CA LEU A 141 11.12 19.31 -2.23
C LEU A 141 11.93 18.90 -1.01
N VAL A 142 11.30 18.19 -0.07
CA VAL A 142 11.95 17.68 1.14
C VAL A 142 12.04 16.16 1.03
N LEU A 143 13.26 15.63 1.06
CA LEU A 143 13.51 14.19 1.12
C LEU A 143 13.56 13.78 2.59
N THR A 144 12.63 12.92 3.00
CA THR A 144 12.46 12.51 4.41
C THR A 144 13.28 11.28 4.79
N LYS A 145 13.87 10.59 3.81
CA LYS A 145 14.73 9.41 3.99
C LYS A 145 15.72 9.30 2.83
N PRO A 146 16.87 8.61 3.00
CA PRO A 146 17.82 8.38 1.91
C PRO A 146 17.19 7.70 0.70
N LEU A 147 17.69 8.01 -0.49
CA LEU A 147 17.39 7.30 -1.74
C LEU A 147 18.17 5.99 -1.81
N GLY A 148 17.68 5.05 -2.64
CA GLY A 148 18.43 3.85 -2.98
C GLY A 148 17.91 2.55 -2.38
N THR A 149 16.81 2.56 -1.64
CA THR A 149 16.22 1.35 -1.02
C THR A 149 16.02 0.21 -2.04
N GLY A 150 15.50 0.49 -3.24
CA GLY A 150 15.32 -0.53 -4.28
C GLY A 150 16.63 -1.10 -4.80
N ILE A 151 17.66 -0.26 -4.96
CA ILE A 151 19.00 -0.71 -5.39
C ILE A 151 19.63 -1.60 -4.32
N VAL A 152 19.57 -1.17 -3.05
CA VAL A 152 20.12 -1.92 -1.92
C VAL A 152 19.44 -3.29 -1.80
N ASN A 153 18.09 -3.33 -1.84
CA ASN A 153 17.36 -4.59 -1.77
C ASN A 153 17.70 -5.54 -2.93
N THR A 154 17.86 -5.01 -4.15
CA THR A 154 18.28 -5.82 -5.30
C THR A 154 19.70 -6.37 -5.11
N ALA A 155 20.61 -5.57 -4.59
CA ALA A 155 21.98 -5.98 -4.32
C ALA A 155 22.06 -7.06 -3.21
N ILE A 156 21.25 -6.92 -2.14
CA ILE A 156 21.14 -7.94 -1.08
C ILE A 156 20.62 -9.26 -1.64
N LYS A 157 19.54 -9.23 -2.43
CA LYS A 157 19.00 -10.44 -3.08
C LYS A 157 20.01 -11.14 -4.00
N ALA A 158 20.88 -10.37 -4.65
CA ALA A 158 21.94 -10.88 -5.51
C ALA A 158 23.22 -11.28 -4.74
N ALA A 159 23.21 -11.25 -3.39
CA ALA A 159 24.38 -11.45 -2.54
C ALA A 159 25.56 -10.51 -2.88
N MET A 160 25.28 -9.32 -3.40
CA MET A 160 26.28 -8.29 -3.76
C MET A 160 26.45 -7.23 -2.66
N ALA A 161 25.60 -7.23 -1.63
CA ALA A 161 25.66 -6.38 -0.45
C ALA A 161 25.14 -7.11 0.78
N SER A 162 25.57 -6.70 1.98
CA SER A 162 25.16 -7.22 3.28
C SER A 162 24.55 -6.10 4.14
#